data_9837c48918d0af4de3b4c52b00346947
#
_entry.id   9837c48918d0af4de3b4c52b00346947
#
_cell.length_a   1.000
_cell.length_b   1.000
_cell.length_c   1.000
_cell.angle_alpha   90.00
_cell.angle_beta   90.00
_cell.angle_gamma   90.00
#
_symmetry.space_group_name_H-M   'P 1'
#
loop_
_entity.id
_entity.type
_entity.pdbx_description
1 polymer ?
#
loop_
_entity_poly.entity_id
_entity_poly.type
_entity_poly.pdbx_seq_one_letter_code
_entity_poly.pdbx_strand_id
1 'polypeptide(L)'
;MRSRTNRRLARGVDLGRTASLLGFLLLGIGRPAAGQPSAAEVEIGGTTYSVEIGRHHGFEAVRWSQVPESVVSGSFQRDGAATGQVAGAPLELRAGSPFGRYGDSVFQLTNVPYRQGGEIWVPLELFTERFPTTGRTEPGAGSAVPAVPAVNVVTDPRPTPGSRRPGPWRVVIDAGHGGVDPGTMSPRTRAKEKDITLAVSKKLAEELRRRGGIEPLLTRDKDVFVEVMERPSLAVEWDADLFISIHVDAQPGGRTAARGFTTYHLGQARTDDALAVARRENAVIELEEGARPPNLEQLEIILATVDRDAYRRESRILAGHIQNGLRGAVDSQDRGARQGPYYVLMTPGLLPAVLVELGYITNRADESQLTDPARQDRIAKALADTIENFLADTGRRIAATEGRG
;
A
#
# COMPACT_ATOMS: atom_id res chain seq x y z
N MET A 1 -44.02 35.64 55.83
CA MET A 1 -43.36 35.25 57.09
C MET A 1 -42.04 34.63 56.77
N ARG A 2 -40.99 35.36 56.99
CA ARG A 2 -39.88 35.15 57.93
C ARG A 2 -39.26 33.73 57.78
N SER A 3 -37.96 33.47 57.61
CA SER A 3 -36.75 34.15 58.06
C SER A 3 -35.58 33.28 57.58
N ARG A 4 -34.51 33.84 56.97
CA ARG A 4 -33.13 33.87 57.49
C ARG A 4 -32.60 32.53 58.05
N THR A 5 -31.43 32.06 57.84
CA THR A 5 -30.06 32.59 57.70
C THR A 5 -29.04 31.47 57.65
N ASN A 6 -27.93 31.77 57.03
CA ASN A 6 -26.52 31.55 57.38
C ASN A 6 -25.76 30.28 56.90
N ARG A 7 -24.85 30.56 56.02
CA ARG A 7 -23.38 30.47 56.11
C ARG A 7 -22.77 29.23 56.81
N ARG A 8 -22.00 28.49 56.09
CA ARG A 8 -20.56 28.40 56.34
C ARG A 8 -19.78 27.72 55.20
N LEU A 9 -18.65 28.35 54.95
CA LEU A 9 -17.50 27.96 54.14
C LEU A 9 -16.92 26.60 54.54
N ALA A 10 -16.56 25.77 53.54
CA ALA A 10 -15.47 24.86 53.65
C ALA A 10 -14.69 24.86 52.33
N ARG A 11 -13.42 25.19 52.45
CA ARG A 11 -12.38 25.16 51.42
C ARG A 11 -12.17 23.71 50.98
N GLY A 12 -12.18 23.46 49.72
CA GLY A 12 -11.77 22.18 49.10
C GLY A 12 -10.87 22.47 47.89
N VAL A 13 -9.68 21.98 48.01
CA VAL A 13 -8.48 22.10 47.22
C VAL A 13 -8.76 21.91 45.74
N ASP A 14 -8.37 22.90 44.97
CA ASP A 14 -8.28 22.91 43.52
C ASP A 14 -7.05 22.07 43.10
N LEU A 15 -7.27 20.88 42.59
CA LEU A 15 -6.24 20.07 41.93
C LEU A 15 -6.33 20.38 40.43
N GLY A 16 -5.51 21.35 40.03
CA GLY A 16 -5.33 21.75 38.65
C GLY A 16 -4.94 20.57 37.76
N ARG A 17 -5.83 20.23 36.84
CA ARG A 17 -5.52 19.49 35.64
C ARG A 17 -4.90 20.49 34.65
N THR A 18 -3.59 20.58 34.64
CA THR A 18 -2.85 21.17 33.54
C THR A 18 -2.87 20.18 32.37
N ALA A 19 -3.85 20.34 31.50
CA ALA A 19 -3.76 19.83 30.15
C ALA A 19 -2.72 20.66 29.39
N SER A 20 -1.52 20.14 29.22
CA SER A 20 -0.54 20.72 28.30
C SER A 20 -1.04 20.55 26.88
N LEU A 21 -1.74 21.54 26.37
CA LEU A 21 -1.86 21.77 24.94
C LEU A 21 -0.47 22.23 24.45
N LEU A 22 0.33 21.31 23.94
CA LEU A 22 1.46 21.67 23.07
C LEU A 22 0.88 22.12 21.73
N GLY A 23 0.66 23.43 21.64
CA GLY A 23 0.26 24.09 20.41
C GLY A 23 1.43 24.08 19.43
N PHE A 24 1.19 23.55 18.26
CA PHE A 24 2.04 23.76 17.09
C PHE A 24 2.04 25.26 16.74
N LEU A 25 3.13 25.94 17.00
CA LEU A 25 3.35 27.30 16.52
C LEU A 25 4.03 27.22 15.14
N LEU A 26 3.23 27.08 14.10
CA LEU A 26 3.66 27.34 12.73
C LEU A 26 3.76 28.84 12.54
N LEU A 27 4.96 29.39 12.65
CA LEU A 27 5.27 30.76 12.24
C LEU A 27 5.12 30.88 10.72
N GLY A 28 4.20 31.75 10.30
CA GLY A 28 3.72 31.89 8.94
C GLY A 28 4.82 32.17 7.91
N ILE A 29 5.02 31.19 7.06
CA ILE A 29 5.58 31.36 5.73
C ILE A 29 4.49 30.92 4.74
N GLY A 30 4.24 31.75 3.71
CA GLY A 30 3.15 31.56 2.77
C GLY A 30 3.07 30.12 2.24
N ARG A 31 1.87 29.58 2.15
CA ARG A 31 1.60 28.23 1.63
C ARG A 31 2.22 28.08 0.23
N PRO A 32 3.23 27.23 0.02
CA PRO A 32 3.68 26.92 -1.31
C PRO A 32 2.60 26.11 -2.05
N ALA A 33 2.59 26.22 -3.37
CA ALA A 33 1.74 25.41 -4.24
C ALA A 33 2.00 23.91 -3.99
N ALA A 34 0.96 23.10 -4.07
CA ALA A 34 1.05 21.66 -3.86
C ALA A 34 2.16 21.06 -4.74
N GLY A 35 3.15 20.38 -4.12
CA GLY A 35 4.16 19.59 -4.80
C GLY A 35 5.60 20.12 -4.78
N GLN A 36 5.88 21.33 -4.25
CA GLN A 36 7.27 21.77 -4.08
C GLN A 36 7.72 21.66 -2.62
N PRO A 37 8.93 21.11 -2.36
CA PRO A 37 9.51 21.06 -1.04
C PRO A 37 9.72 22.46 -0.46
N SER A 38 9.50 22.64 0.85
CA SER A 38 9.72 23.90 1.55
C SER A 38 10.56 23.67 2.80
N ALA A 39 11.47 24.62 3.07
CA ALA A 39 12.21 24.61 4.34
C ALA A 39 11.26 24.81 5.52
N ALA A 40 11.40 23.98 6.54
CA ALA A 40 10.63 24.08 7.77
C ALA A 40 11.52 23.75 8.98
N GLU A 41 11.16 24.29 10.13
CA GLU A 41 11.75 23.94 11.41
C GLU A 41 10.95 22.79 12.02
N VAL A 42 11.62 21.70 12.36
CA VAL A 42 11.04 20.47 12.94
C VAL A 42 11.71 20.16 14.25
N GLU A 43 10.92 19.93 15.27
CA GLU A 43 11.42 19.48 16.56
C GLU A 43 11.48 17.94 16.61
N ILE A 44 12.68 17.40 16.83
CA ILE A 44 12.91 15.97 16.99
C ILE A 44 13.67 15.76 18.29
N GLY A 45 13.10 15.03 19.24
CA GLY A 45 13.73 14.75 20.51
C GLY A 45 14.11 16.00 21.34
N GLY A 46 13.32 17.08 21.25
CA GLY A 46 13.56 18.36 21.95
C GLY A 46 14.61 19.24 21.29
N THR A 47 15.06 18.93 20.09
CA THR A 47 15.99 19.74 19.28
C THR A 47 15.30 20.18 17.99
N THR A 48 15.43 21.47 17.66
CA THR A 48 14.86 22.03 16.43
C THR A 48 15.89 21.93 15.29
N TYR A 49 15.45 21.39 14.16
CA TYR A 49 16.22 21.23 12.95
C TYR A 49 15.55 21.94 11.78
N SER A 50 16.35 22.60 10.95
CA SER A 50 15.88 23.17 9.68
C SER A 50 16.04 22.10 8.58
N VAL A 51 14.93 21.58 8.08
CA VAL A 51 14.89 20.52 7.05
C VAL A 51 13.95 20.92 5.93
N GLU A 52 14.16 20.35 4.76
CA GLU A 52 13.24 20.51 3.63
C GLU A 52 12.13 19.48 3.72
N ILE A 53 10.89 19.95 3.85
CA ILE A 53 9.71 19.09 3.93
C ILE A 53 9.04 19.04 2.57
N GLY A 54 8.87 17.84 2.05
CA GLY A 54 8.01 17.52 0.94
C GLY A 54 6.64 17.07 1.43
N ARG A 55 5.61 17.31 0.63
CA ARG A 55 4.28 16.74 0.86
C ARG A 55 3.94 15.77 -0.26
N HIS A 56 3.64 14.54 0.13
CA HIS A 56 3.27 13.48 -0.78
C HIS A 56 2.05 12.74 -0.22
N HIS A 57 1.00 12.58 -1.01
CA HIS A 57 -0.25 11.93 -0.59
C HIS A 57 -0.84 12.42 0.75
N GLY A 58 -0.66 13.72 1.05
CA GLY A 58 -1.20 14.33 2.26
C GLY A 58 -0.33 14.20 3.51
N PHE A 59 0.79 13.50 3.46
CA PHE A 59 1.72 13.44 4.59
C PHE A 59 3.01 14.24 4.34
N GLU A 60 3.67 14.59 5.41
CA GLU A 60 4.94 15.31 5.39
C GLU A 60 6.10 14.32 5.42
N ALA A 61 7.08 14.56 4.54
CA ALA A 61 8.26 13.72 4.42
C ALA A 61 9.53 14.58 4.37
N VAL A 62 10.63 14.03 4.86
CA VAL A 62 11.95 14.63 4.84
C VAL A 62 12.89 13.79 3.98
N ARG A 63 13.84 14.42 3.29
CA ARG A 63 14.88 13.69 2.56
C ARG A 63 15.72 12.88 3.52
N TRP A 64 15.98 11.63 3.18
CA TRP A 64 16.84 10.79 4.02
C TRP A 64 18.21 11.41 4.27
N SER A 65 18.80 12.06 3.26
CA SER A 65 20.08 12.76 3.37
C SER A 65 20.06 13.97 4.29
N GLN A 66 18.90 14.49 4.66
CA GLN A 66 18.72 15.63 5.55
C GLN A 66 18.29 15.22 6.98
N VAL A 67 18.05 13.93 7.22
CA VAL A 67 17.78 13.45 8.58
C VAL A 67 19.06 13.66 9.41
N PRO A 68 18.99 14.40 10.52
CA PRO A 68 20.16 14.73 11.31
C PRO A 68 20.91 13.49 11.81
N GLU A 69 22.23 13.52 11.81
CA GLU A 69 23.06 12.40 12.26
C GLU A 69 22.86 12.08 13.75
N SER A 70 22.44 13.06 14.53
CA SER A 70 22.01 12.87 15.92
C SER A 70 20.73 12.07 16.08
N VAL A 71 19.91 11.97 15.02
CA VAL A 71 18.67 11.20 14.97
C VAL A 71 18.93 9.84 14.32
N VAL A 72 19.60 9.83 13.17
CA VAL A 72 20.00 8.61 12.44
C VAL A 72 21.47 8.66 12.12
N SER A 73 22.30 7.95 12.89
CA SER A 73 23.75 7.91 12.68
C SER A 73 24.12 6.94 11.56
N GLY A 74 25.21 7.24 10.84
CA GLY A 74 25.70 6.41 9.75
C GLY A 74 24.66 6.23 8.64
N SER A 75 23.89 7.28 8.37
CA SER A 75 22.82 7.26 7.37
C SER A 75 23.39 7.16 5.96
N PHE A 76 22.80 6.30 5.15
CA PHE A 76 23.21 6.11 3.78
C PHE A 76 22.05 5.59 2.93
N GLN A 77 22.02 5.89 1.63
CA GLN A 77 20.98 5.38 0.72
C GLN A 77 21.61 4.71 -0.51
N ARG A 78 21.08 3.56 -0.87
CA ARG A 78 21.50 2.79 -2.04
C ARG A 78 20.35 1.92 -2.55
N ASP A 79 20.21 1.79 -3.85
CA ASP A 79 19.29 0.86 -4.51
C ASP A 79 17.84 0.92 -3.98
N GLY A 80 17.36 2.14 -3.71
CA GLY A 80 16.01 2.35 -3.17
C GLY A 80 15.86 2.10 -1.67
N ALA A 81 16.92 1.70 -0.96
CA ALA A 81 16.93 1.55 0.48
C ALA A 81 17.60 2.74 1.18
N ALA A 82 17.03 3.16 2.30
CA ALA A 82 17.58 4.12 3.24
C ALA A 82 17.94 3.37 4.52
N THR A 83 19.20 3.42 4.93
CA THR A 83 19.72 2.68 6.09
C THR A 83 20.47 3.60 7.03
N GLY A 84 20.45 3.28 8.32
CA GLY A 84 21.17 4.00 9.36
C GLY A 84 20.98 3.34 10.72
N GLN A 85 21.39 4.01 11.78
CA GLN A 85 21.18 3.53 13.15
C GLN A 85 20.41 4.56 13.95
N VAL A 86 19.39 4.12 14.65
CA VAL A 86 18.59 4.90 15.61
C VAL A 86 18.75 4.28 16.98
N ALA A 87 19.19 5.07 17.95
CA ALA A 87 19.46 4.58 19.32
C ALA A 87 20.34 3.30 19.37
N GLY A 88 21.32 3.19 18.45
CA GLY A 88 22.25 2.07 18.38
C GLY A 88 21.71 0.80 17.69
N ALA A 89 20.48 0.80 17.23
CA ALA A 89 19.92 -0.31 16.46
C ALA A 89 19.77 0.05 14.97
N PRO A 90 20.02 -0.89 14.04
CA PRO A 90 19.89 -0.64 12.61
C PRO A 90 18.45 -0.33 12.23
N LEU A 91 18.26 0.74 11.44
CA LEU A 91 17.01 1.10 10.80
C LEU A 91 17.19 0.94 9.29
N GLU A 92 16.29 0.21 8.66
CA GLU A 92 16.21 0.06 7.21
C GLU A 92 14.81 0.42 6.74
N LEU A 93 14.73 1.33 5.78
CA LEU A 93 13.50 1.74 5.10
C LEU A 93 13.71 1.57 3.61
N ARG A 94 12.67 1.22 2.89
CA ARG A 94 12.74 1.08 1.43
C ARG A 94 11.65 1.92 0.78
N ALA A 95 12.04 2.68 -0.24
CA ALA A 95 11.07 3.44 -1.03
C ALA A 95 10.03 2.49 -1.62
N GLY A 96 8.77 2.85 -1.45
CA GLY A 96 7.64 2.04 -1.86
C GLY A 96 7.24 0.93 -0.90
N SER A 97 8.04 0.61 0.11
CA SER A 97 7.69 -0.41 1.10
C SER A 97 6.87 0.20 2.24
N PRO A 98 5.70 -0.36 2.56
CA PRO A 98 4.95 0.01 3.76
C PRO A 98 5.56 -0.55 5.04
N PHE A 99 6.74 -1.18 4.94
CA PHE A 99 7.44 -1.77 6.08
C PHE A 99 8.83 -1.20 6.22
N GLY A 100 9.23 -0.97 7.48
CA GLY A 100 10.59 -0.70 7.88
C GLY A 100 11.11 -1.82 8.76
N ARG A 101 12.43 -1.91 8.90
CA ARG A 101 13.10 -2.79 9.85
C ARG A 101 13.82 -1.95 10.90
N TYR A 102 13.70 -2.34 12.15
CA TYR A 102 14.44 -1.76 13.27
C TYR A 102 15.00 -2.89 14.13
N GLY A 103 16.30 -3.04 14.16
CA GLY A 103 16.95 -4.23 14.71
C GLY A 103 16.48 -5.50 13.98
N ASP A 104 16.03 -6.48 14.74
CA ASP A 104 15.48 -7.74 14.22
C ASP A 104 13.96 -7.66 13.95
N SER A 105 13.33 -6.54 14.28
CA SER A 105 11.88 -6.38 14.18
C SER A 105 11.48 -5.67 12.89
N VAL A 106 10.48 -6.20 12.21
CA VAL A 106 9.79 -5.53 11.10
C VAL A 106 8.61 -4.75 11.67
N PHE A 107 8.42 -3.53 11.20
CA PHE A 107 7.30 -2.70 11.61
C PHE A 107 6.61 -2.07 10.40
N GLN A 108 5.34 -1.79 10.55
CA GLN A 108 4.58 -1.11 9.51
C GLN A 108 4.72 0.40 9.63
N LEU A 109 4.86 1.05 8.48
CA LEU A 109 4.82 2.49 8.32
C LEU A 109 3.37 2.94 8.09
N THR A 110 2.98 4.05 8.68
CA THR A 110 1.69 4.69 8.41
C THR A 110 1.68 5.28 7.00
N ASN A 111 2.80 5.88 6.64
CA ASN A 111 3.05 6.47 5.34
C ASN A 111 4.32 5.87 4.73
N VAL A 112 4.36 5.77 3.41
CA VAL A 112 5.40 5.02 2.69
C VAL A 112 6.52 5.92 2.24
N PRO A 113 7.80 5.57 2.48
CA PRO A 113 8.92 6.24 1.86
C PRO A 113 8.81 6.22 0.34
N TYR A 114 9.17 7.29 -0.32
CA TYR A 114 9.11 7.40 -1.79
C TYR A 114 10.38 7.98 -2.38
N ARG A 115 10.58 7.84 -3.69
CA ARG A 115 11.71 8.43 -4.41
C ARG A 115 11.26 9.68 -5.15
N GLN A 116 12.02 10.76 -4.99
CA GLN A 116 11.83 11.98 -5.76
C GLN A 116 13.18 12.68 -5.96
N GLY A 117 13.51 13.04 -7.20
CA GLY A 117 14.77 13.72 -7.50
C GLY A 117 16.04 12.91 -7.23
N GLY A 118 15.97 11.56 -7.27
CA GLY A 118 17.09 10.67 -6.95
C GLY A 118 17.29 10.40 -5.45
N GLU A 119 16.51 11.05 -4.59
CA GLU A 119 16.55 10.94 -3.13
C GLU A 119 15.39 10.09 -2.61
N ILE A 120 15.62 9.46 -1.46
CA ILE A 120 14.54 8.79 -0.71
C ILE A 120 13.97 9.79 0.30
N TRP A 121 12.66 9.95 0.23
CA TRP A 121 11.88 10.75 1.16
C TRP A 121 11.20 9.83 2.16
N VAL A 122 11.37 10.11 3.43
CA VAL A 122 10.83 9.28 4.52
C VAL A 122 9.80 10.06 5.32
N PRO A 123 8.74 9.40 5.79
CA PRO A 123 7.69 10.05 6.57
C PRO A 123 8.29 10.75 7.80
N LEU A 124 7.97 12.03 7.98
CA LEU A 124 8.49 12.82 9.08
C LEU A 124 8.03 12.28 10.44
N GLU A 125 6.81 11.78 10.52
CA GLU A 125 6.23 11.15 11.72
C GLU A 125 7.08 10.02 12.30
N LEU A 126 7.90 9.37 11.46
CA LEU A 126 8.81 8.33 11.89
C LEU A 126 9.76 8.84 12.99
N PHE A 127 10.22 10.08 12.88
CA PHE A 127 11.17 10.69 13.79
C PHE A 127 10.52 11.54 14.87
N THR A 128 9.36 12.10 14.60
CA THR A 128 8.65 12.96 15.57
C THR A 128 7.79 12.15 16.55
N GLU A 129 7.27 11.00 16.12
CA GLU A 129 6.33 10.23 16.91
C GLU A 129 6.86 8.83 17.30
N ARG A 130 7.54 8.14 16.36
CA ARG A 130 7.95 6.76 16.58
C ARG A 130 9.31 6.62 17.22
N PHE A 131 10.27 7.46 16.82
CA PHE A 131 11.63 7.49 17.38
C PHE A 131 11.97 8.88 17.97
N PRO A 132 11.12 9.43 18.86
CA PRO A 132 11.26 10.81 19.31
C PRO A 132 12.45 11.05 20.24
N THR A 133 13.09 9.99 20.74
CA THR A 133 14.15 10.12 21.75
C THR A 133 15.38 9.28 21.43
N THR A 134 16.36 9.94 20.83
CA THR A 134 17.73 9.39 20.75
C THR A 134 18.66 9.91 21.85
N GLY A 135 18.16 10.60 22.85
CA GLY A 135 18.96 11.35 23.80
C GLY A 135 18.91 10.90 25.26
N ARG A 136 18.96 9.58 25.58
CA ARG A 136 19.38 9.12 26.93
C ARG A 136 19.75 7.64 26.91
N THR A 137 21.01 7.34 26.69
CA THR A 137 21.59 6.09 27.15
C THR A 137 21.87 6.22 28.64
N GLU A 138 21.05 5.61 29.49
CA GLU A 138 21.47 5.19 30.80
C GLU A 138 22.31 3.90 30.61
N PRO A 139 23.58 3.84 31.10
CA PRO A 139 24.35 2.62 31.02
C PRO A 139 23.90 1.69 32.14
N GLY A 140 23.15 0.63 31.81
CA GLY A 140 22.92 -0.43 32.81
C GLY A 140 21.58 -1.11 32.87
N ALA A 141 20.83 -1.25 31.76
CA ALA A 141 19.71 -2.18 31.73
C ALA A 141 19.83 -3.06 30.49
N GLY A 142 19.83 -4.38 30.71
CA GLY A 142 19.96 -5.38 29.65
C GLY A 142 18.97 -5.17 28.52
N SER A 143 19.43 -5.52 27.36
CA SER A 143 18.82 -5.38 26.03
C SER A 143 17.34 -5.83 25.98
N ALA A 144 16.44 -4.98 26.47
CA ALA A 144 15.03 -5.07 26.11
C ALA A 144 14.85 -4.14 24.90
N VAL A 145 14.63 -4.73 23.73
CA VAL A 145 14.09 -4.01 22.57
C VAL A 145 12.88 -3.21 23.09
N PRO A 146 12.81 -1.88 22.88
CA PRO A 146 11.65 -1.12 23.30
C PRO A 146 10.40 -1.80 22.71
N ALA A 147 9.46 -2.19 23.58
CA ALA A 147 8.20 -2.73 23.11
C ALA A 147 7.64 -1.71 22.12
N VAL A 148 7.35 -2.16 20.90
CA VAL A 148 6.70 -1.33 19.89
C VAL A 148 5.46 -0.75 20.55
N PRO A 149 5.35 0.58 20.75
CA PRO A 149 4.18 1.14 21.42
C PRO A 149 2.94 0.68 20.65
N ALA A 150 1.95 0.20 21.39
CA ALA A 150 0.65 -0.09 20.79
C ALA A 150 0.24 1.16 20.02
N VAL A 151 -0.04 0.98 18.72
CA VAL A 151 -0.43 2.08 17.83
C VAL A 151 -1.69 2.69 18.41
N ASN A 152 -1.55 3.79 19.15
CA ASN A 152 -2.66 4.69 19.34
C ASN A 152 -2.93 5.26 17.95
N VAL A 153 -4.03 4.83 17.35
CA VAL A 153 -4.54 5.39 16.12
C VAL A 153 -4.85 6.86 16.40
N VAL A 154 -3.85 7.71 16.18
CA VAL A 154 -4.11 9.13 16.03
C VAL A 154 -4.93 9.21 14.75
N THR A 155 -6.16 9.63 14.87
CA THR A 155 -7.03 9.95 13.75
C THR A 155 -6.46 11.17 13.04
N ASP A 156 -5.46 10.95 12.20
CA ASP A 156 -4.98 11.90 11.22
C ASP A 156 -6.14 12.18 10.26
N PRO A 157 -6.45 13.44 9.92
CA PRO A 157 -7.38 13.78 8.87
C PRO A 157 -6.76 13.44 7.50
N ARG A 158 -6.49 12.15 7.27
CA ARG A 158 -6.34 11.65 5.91
C ARG A 158 -7.59 12.02 5.14
N PRO A 159 -7.49 12.30 3.83
CA PRO A 159 -8.69 12.49 3.05
C PRO A 159 -9.63 11.34 3.38
N THR A 160 -10.66 11.65 4.12
CA THR A 160 -11.78 10.74 4.41
C THR A 160 -12.06 10.02 3.10
N PRO A 161 -12.37 8.68 3.10
CA PRO A 161 -12.94 8.08 1.92
C PRO A 161 -14.11 8.96 1.47
N GLY A 162 -13.87 9.91 0.58
CA GLY A 162 -14.83 10.97 0.30
C GLY A 162 -14.26 12.21 -0.36
N SER A 163 -12.98 12.54 -0.22
CA SER A 163 -12.39 13.67 -0.97
C SER A 163 -11.69 13.14 -2.22
N ARG A 164 -12.37 13.25 -3.36
CA ARG A 164 -11.80 12.92 -4.65
C ARG A 164 -11.07 14.12 -5.24
N ARG A 165 -9.85 13.92 -5.78
CA ARG A 165 -9.20 14.96 -6.60
C ARG A 165 -10.05 15.26 -7.85
N PRO A 166 -10.03 16.50 -8.35
CA PRO A 166 -10.63 16.83 -9.65
C PRO A 166 -9.89 16.10 -10.78
N GLY A 167 -10.63 15.64 -11.79
CA GLY A 167 -10.04 15.03 -12.99
C GLY A 167 -10.52 13.60 -13.26
N PRO A 168 -9.91 12.87 -14.21
CA PRO A 168 -10.24 11.48 -14.48
C PRO A 168 -9.83 10.57 -13.31
N TRP A 169 -10.50 9.42 -13.18
CA TRP A 169 -10.08 8.37 -12.27
C TRP A 169 -8.77 7.77 -12.76
N ARG A 170 -7.80 7.57 -11.88
CA ARG A 170 -6.54 6.89 -12.21
C ARG A 170 -6.58 5.45 -11.77
N VAL A 171 -6.43 4.55 -12.73
CA VAL A 171 -6.43 3.11 -12.52
C VAL A 171 -5.08 2.55 -12.89
N VAL A 172 -4.32 2.08 -11.90
CA VAL A 172 -3.08 1.36 -12.17
C VAL A 172 -3.40 -0.07 -12.52
N ILE A 173 -2.94 -0.48 -13.69
CA ILE A 173 -3.03 -1.84 -14.21
C ILE A 173 -1.63 -2.43 -14.16
N ASP A 174 -1.45 -3.38 -13.27
CA ASP A 174 -0.19 -4.11 -13.13
C ASP A 174 -0.24 -5.38 -13.99
N ALA A 175 0.67 -5.47 -14.94
CA ALA A 175 0.90 -6.69 -15.69
C ALA A 175 1.90 -7.56 -14.95
N GLY A 176 1.45 -8.60 -14.26
CA GLY A 176 2.28 -9.48 -13.47
C GLY A 176 3.50 -10.01 -14.23
N HIS A 177 4.62 -10.25 -13.52
CA HIS A 177 5.88 -10.73 -14.07
C HIS A 177 6.54 -9.80 -15.09
N GLY A 178 7.46 -10.29 -15.92
CA GLY A 178 8.12 -9.51 -16.97
C GLY A 178 9.65 -9.66 -16.97
N GLY A 179 10.28 -9.39 -18.11
CA GLY A 179 11.72 -9.48 -18.27
C GLY A 179 12.29 -10.85 -17.92
N VAL A 180 13.13 -10.89 -16.88
CA VAL A 180 13.77 -12.12 -16.37
C VAL A 180 12.79 -13.05 -15.67
N ASP A 181 11.67 -12.54 -15.20
CA ASP A 181 10.61 -13.32 -14.57
C ASP A 181 9.55 -13.74 -15.61
N PRO A 182 9.51 -14.99 -16.03
CA PRO A 182 8.52 -15.48 -17.00
C PRO A 182 7.14 -15.69 -16.38
N GLY A 183 7.02 -15.70 -15.04
CA GLY A 183 5.86 -16.24 -14.34
C GLY A 183 5.70 -17.74 -14.57
N THR A 184 4.49 -18.23 -14.44
CA THR A 184 4.16 -19.62 -14.75
C THR A 184 4.22 -19.88 -16.27
N MET A 185 4.46 -21.15 -16.62
CA MET A 185 4.56 -21.54 -18.03
C MET A 185 3.70 -22.76 -18.33
N SER A 186 3.07 -22.74 -19.49
CA SER A 186 2.37 -23.92 -20.00
C SER A 186 3.35 -25.07 -20.23
N PRO A 187 3.08 -26.26 -19.66
CA PRO A 187 3.89 -27.44 -19.96
C PRO A 187 3.70 -27.90 -21.39
N ARG A 188 2.60 -27.51 -22.05
CA ARG A 188 2.20 -27.99 -23.38
C ARG A 188 2.72 -27.10 -24.53
N THR A 189 2.45 -25.79 -24.46
CA THR A 189 2.79 -24.85 -25.54
C THR A 189 3.98 -23.96 -25.21
N ARG A 190 4.45 -23.97 -23.95
CA ARG A 190 5.47 -23.06 -23.44
C ARG A 190 5.04 -21.59 -23.41
N ALA A 191 3.74 -21.32 -23.54
CA ALA A 191 3.20 -19.99 -23.31
C ALA A 191 3.57 -19.52 -21.89
N LYS A 192 3.97 -18.27 -21.78
CA LYS A 192 4.43 -17.68 -20.53
C LYS A 192 3.36 -16.75 -19.97
N GLU A 193 3.21 -16.75 -18.67
CA GLU A 193 2.28 -15.86 -17.98
C GLU A 193 2.57 -14.41 -18.29
N LYS A 194 3.83 -13.96 -18.23
CA LYS A 194 4.21 -12.55 -18.49
C LYS A 194 3.71 -12.01 -19.84
N ASP A 195 3.60 -12.86 -20.85
CA ASP A 195 3.14 -12.46 -22.20
C ASP A 195 1.61 -12.27 -22.21
N ILE A 196 0.90 -13.16 -21.51
CA ILE A 196 -0.55 -13.12 -21.37
C ILE A 196 -0.98 -11.91 -20.53
N THR A 197 -0.34 -11.72 -19.39
CA THR A 197 -0.66 -10.61 -18.48
C THR A 197 -0.43 -9.27 -19.15
N LEU A 198 0.69 -9.11 -19.89
CA LEU A 198 0.97 -7.91 -20.67
C LEU A 198 -0.07 -7.67 -21.74
N ALA A 199 -0.46 -8.70 -22.48
CA ALA A 199 -1.45 -8.60 -23.57
C ALA A 199 -2.82 -8.15 -23.03
N VAL A 200 -3.31 -8.79 -21.96
CA VAL A 200 -4.59 -8.44 -21.34
C VAL A 200 -4.55 -7.05 -20.72
N SER A 201 -3.47 -6.70 -20.02
CA SER A 201 -3.32 -5.38 -19.38
C SER A 201 -3.32 -4.24 -20.41
N LYS A 202 -2.66 -4.41 -21.55
CA LYS A 202 -2.67 -3.43 -22.65
C LYS A 202 -4.06 -3.26 -23.25
N LYS A 203 -4.78 -4.36 -23.49
CA LYS A 203 -6.16 -4.35 -23.99
C LYS A 203 -7.11 -3.67 -23.00
N LEU A 204 -6.96 -3.95 -21.70
CA LEU A 204 -7.72 -3.29 -20.64
C LEU A 204 -7.45 -1.78 -20.60
N ALA A 205 -6.19 -1.38 -20.69
CA ALA A 205 -5.83 0.03 -20.71
C ALA A 205 -6.39 0.75 -21.95
N GLU A 206 -6.35 0.13 -23.12
CA GLU A 206 -6.93 0.67 -24.35
C GLU A 206 -8.46 0.82 -24.22
N GLU A 207 -9.13 -0.19 -23.68
CA GLU A 207 -10.57 -0.19 -23.47
C GLU A 207 -11.01 0.92 -22.51
N LEU A 208 -10.28 1.13 -21.40
CA LEU A 208 -10.56 2.21 -20.44
C LEU A 208 -10.32 3.60 -21.07
N ARG A 209 -9.23 3.79 -21.82
CA ARG A 209 -8.97 5.07 -22.51
C ARG A 209 -10.08 5.43 -23.49
N ARG A 210 -10.57 4.44 -24.24
CA ARG A 210 -11.63 4.63 -25.25
C ARG A 210 -12.94 5.10 -24.64
N ARG A 211 -13.24 4.74 -23.39
CA ARG A 211 -14.48 5.12 -22.69
C ARG A 211 -14.45 6.54 -22.14
N GLY A 212 -13.25 7.06 -21.85
CA GLY A 212 -13.08 8.36 -21.21
C GLY A 212 -13.37 8.36 -19.70
N GLY A 213 -13.02 9.45 -19.02
CA GLY A 213 -13.23 9.59 -17.58
C GLY A 213 -12.32 8.74 -16.68
N ILE A 214 -11.51 7.85 -17.27
CA ILE A 214 -10.55 6.99 -16.60
C ILE A 214 -9.20 7.13 -17.31
N GLU A 215 -8.15 7.36 -16.55
CA GLU A 215 -6.75 7.39 -16.97
C GLU A 215 -6.08 6.08 -16.54
N PRO A 216 -5.91 5.10 -17.44
CA PRO A 216 -5.23 3.85 -17.14
C PRO A 216 -3.70 4.05 -17.20
N LEU A 217 -3.01 3.59 -16.17
CA LEU A 217 -1.56 3.65 -15.99
C LEU A 217 -1.03 2.21 -15.89
N LEU A 218 -0.05 1.85 -16.72
CA LEU A 218 0.51 0.50 -16.73
C LEU A 218 1.83 0.47 -15.97
N THR A 219 2.02 -0.49 -15.06
CA THR A 219 3.31 -0.69 -14.37
C THR A 219 4.41 -1.06 -15.35
N ARG A 220 4.04 -1.77 -16.43
CA ARG A 220 4.89 -2.03 -17.59
C ARG A 220 4.04 -2.12 -18.87
N ASP A 221 4.54 -1.59 -19.95
CA ASP A 221 3.94 -1.63 -21.30
C ASP A 221 4.72 -2.50 -22.30
N LYS A 222 5.81 -3.11 -21.83
CA LYS A 222 6.72 -3.97 -22.58
C LYS A 222 7.25 -5.10 -21.70
N ASP A 223 8.03 -6.03 -22.28
CA ASP A 223 8.63 -7.15 -21.54
C ASP A 223 9.86 -6.68 -20.75
N VAL A 224 9.62 -6.03 -19.61
CA VAL A 224 10.65 -5.62 -18.64
C VAL A 224 10.29 -6.14 -17.26
N PHE A 225 11.30 -6.39 -16.44
CA PHE A 225 11.14 -6.74 -15.04
C PHE A 225 10.83 -5.48 -14.24
N VAL A 226 9.84 -5.57 -13.37
CA VAL A 226 9.48 -4.57 -12.36
C VAL A 226 9.42 -5.29 -11.02
N GLU A 227 10.17 -4.82 -10.05
CA GLU A 227 10.21 -5.42 -8.70
C GLU A 227 8.81 -5.48 -8.09
N VAL A 228 8.51 -6.56 -7.35
CA VAL A 228 7.15 -6.79 -6.82
C VAL A 228 6.69 -5.67 -5.88
N MET A 229 7.63 -5.11 -5.10
CA MET A 229 7.32 -4.02 -4.19
C MET A 229 7.29 -2.64 -4.87
N GLU A 230 7.90 -2.49 -6.04
CA GLU A 230 7.82 -1.27 -6.84
C GLU A 230 6.42 -1.07 -7.44
N ARG A 231 5.75 -2.15 -7.83
CA ARG A 231 4.43 -2.12 -8.48
C ARG A 231 3.36 -1.37 -7.68
N PRO A 232 3.11 -1.69 -6.39
CA PRO A 232 2.19 -0.91 -5.57
C PRO A 232 2.70 0.50 -5.26
N SER A 233 4.02 0.72 -5.29
CA SER A 233 4.62 2.05 -5.08
C SER A 233 4.30 3.00 -6.23
N LEU A 234 4.32 2.50 -7.47
CA LEU A 234 3.90 3.27 -8.64
C LEU A 234 2.44 3.74 -8.53
N ALA A 235 1.56 2.92 -7.93
CA ALA A 235 0.18 3.33 -7.72
C ALA A 235 0.07 4.52 -6.75
N VAL A 236 0.93 4.56 -5.75
CA VAL A 236 1.02 5.69 -4.81
C VAL A 236 1.66 6.90 -5.48
N GLU A 237 2.78 6.72 -6.18
CA GLU A 237 3.49 7.79 -6.90
C GLU A 237 2.59 8.49 -7.93
N TRP A 238 1.77 7.72 -8.63
CA TRP A 238 0.87 8.23 -9.65
C TRP A 238 -0.48 8.71 -9.11
N ASP A 239 -0.66 8.73 -7.77
CA ASP A 239 -1.91 9.17 -7.12
C ASP A 239 -3.12 8.42 -7.67
N ALA A 240 -3.03 7.09 -7.68
CA ALA A 240 -4.06 6.23 -8.23
C ALA A 240 -5.28 6.09 -7.31
N ASP A 241 -6.44 5.91 -7.93
CA ASP A 241 -7.71 5.65 -7.23
C ASP A 241 -7.98 4.14 -7.08
N LEU A 242 -7.31 3.30 -7.89
CA LEU A 242 -7.48 1.85 -7.92
C LEU A 242 -6.24 1.16 -8.47
N PHE A 243 -5.91 0.00 -7.90
CA PHE A 243 -4.85 -0.90 -8.38
C PHE A 243 -5.42 -2.27 -8.73
N ILE A 244 -5.10 -2.76 -9.93
CA ILE A 244 -5.46 -4.10 -10.38
C ILE A 244 -4.25 -4.81 -10.96
N SER A 245 -3.83 -5.93 -10.35
CA SER A 245 -2.77 -6.80 -10.84
C SER A 245 -3.35 -7.97 -11.59
N ILE A 246 -2.85 -8.25 -12.79
CA ILE A 246 -3.32 -9.29 -13.70
C ILE A 246 -2.31 -10.44 -13.72
N HIS A 247 -2.78 -11.64 -13.39
CA HIS A 247 -2.01 -12.87 -13.27
C HIS A 247 -2.68 -14.06 -13.94
N VAL A 248 -1.95 -15.18 -14.03
CA VAL A 248 -2.41 -16.46 -14.57
C VAL A 248 -1.85 -17.61 -13.71
N ASP A 249 -2.73 -18.31 -13.03
CA ASP A 249 -2.40 -19.36 -12.09
C ASP A 249 -1.83 -20.64 -12.77
N ALA A 250 -1.18 -21.47 -11.98
CA ALA A 250 -0.73 -22.80 -12.39
C ALA A 250 -0.90 -23.81 -11.26
N GLN A 251 -1.24 -25.03 -11.61
CA GLN A 251 -1.25 -26.13 -10.66
C GLN A 251 0.14 -26.75 -10.55
N PRO A 252 0.77 -26.82 -9.35
CA PRO A 252 2.10 -27.38 -9.17
C PRO A 252 2.19 -28.86 -9.55
N GLY A 253 3.42 -29.32 -9.88
CA GLY A 253 3.71 -30.76 -10.11
C GLY A 253 3.15 -31.29 -11.41
N GLY A 254 2.97 -30.47 -12.43
CA GLY A 254 2.50 -30.90 -13.75
C GLY A 254 1.04 -31.36 -13.79
N ARG A 255 0.27 -31.11 -12.72
CA ARG A 255 -1.16 -31.38 -12.68
C ARG A 255 -1.91 -30.39 -13.58
N THR A 256 -2.98 -30.85 -14.22
CA THR A 256 -3.74 -30.05 -15.21
C THR A 256 -5.24 -30.00 -14.91
N ALA A 257 -5.66 -30.54 -13.78
CA ALA A 257 -7.08 -30.62 -13.42
C ALA A 257 -7.66 -29.29 -12.92
N ALA A 258 -6.86 -28.46 -12.23
CA ALA A 258 -7.32 -27.17 -11.76
C ALA A 258 -7.62 -26.24 -12.93
N ARG A 259 -8.76 -25.55 -12.85
CA ARG A 259 -9.24 -24.56 -13.83
C ARG A 259 -10.05 -23.50 -13.12
N GLY A 260 -10.23 -22.37 -13.79
CA GLY A 260 -11.09 -21.31 -13.30
C GLY A 260 -10.35 -20.05 -12.93
N PHE A 261 -11.08 -18.99 -12.69
CA PHE A 261 -10.56 -17.67 -12.34
C PHE A 261 -10.88 -17.32 -10.88
N THR A 262 -10.00 -16.53 -10.29
CA THR A 262 -10.09 -16.09 -8.88
C THR A 262 -9.68 -14.63 -8.78
N THR A 263 -10.37 -13.85 -7.97
CA THR A 263 -9.92 -12.50 -7.63
C THR A 263 -9.53 -12.43 -6.17
N TYR A 264 -8.30 -11.97 -5.90
CA TYR A 264 -7.78 -11.85 -4.56
C TYR A 264 -7.74 -10.41 -4.09
N HIS A 265 -7.99 -10.20 -2.80
CA HIS A 265 -7.70 -8.97 -2.08
C HIS A 265 -6.75 -9.24 -0.92
N LEU A 266 -6.09 -8.21 -0.39
CA LEU A 266 -5.16 -8.35 0.71
C LEU A 266 -5.85 -8.86 1.99
N GLY A 267 -5.24 -9.84 2.64
CA GLY A 267 -5.71 -10.41 3.90
C GLY A 267 -5.02 -11.73 4.24
N GLN A 268 -5.34 -12.31 5.38
CA GLN A 268 -4.86 -13.63 5.74
C GLN A 268 -5.49 -14.69 4.82
N ALA A 269 -4.68 -15.61 4.31
CA ALA A 269 -5.19 -16.73 3.52
C ALA A 269 -6.10 -17.62 4.42
N ARG A 270 -7.30 -17.94 3.92
CA ARG A 270 -8.25 -18.81 4.62
C ARG A 270 -8.22 -20.26 4.16
N THR A 271 -7.44 -20.55 3.13
CA THR A 271 -7.29 -21.90 2.55
C THR A 271 -5.84 -22.13 2.17
N ASP A 272 -5.39 -23.37 2.24
CA ASP A 272 -4.03 -23.78 1.79
C ASP A 272 -3.80 -23.46 0.31
N ASP A 273 -4.83 -23.55 -0.51
CA ASP A 273 -4.79 -23.19 -1.94
C ASP A 273 -4.46 -21.69 -2.12
N ALA A 274 -5.17 -20.79 -1.41
CA ALA A 274 -4.89 -19.35 -1.46
C ALA A 274 -3.49 -19.02 -0.93
N LEU A 275 -3.04 -19.71 0.11
CA LEU A 275 -1.69 -19.54 0.65
C LEU A 275 -0.63 -20.02 -0.33
N ALA A 276 -0.87 -21.15 -1.03
CA ALA A 276 0.05 -21.69 -2.02
C ALA A 276 0.21 -20.73 -3.22
N VAL A 277 -0.89 -20.11 -3.69
CA VAL A 277 -0.85 -19.10 -4.74
C VAL A 277 -0.03 -17.88 -4.24
N ALA A 278 -0.35 -17.34 -3.06
CA ALA A 278 0.37 -16.18 -2.52
C ALA A 278 1.88 -16.46 -2.34
N ARG A 279 2.26 -17.67 -1.90
CA ARG A 279 3.68 -18.04 -1.80
C ARG A 279 4.38 -18.05 -3.16
N ARG A 280 3.72 -18.49 -4.20
CA ARG A 280 4.28 -18.53 -5.55
C ARG A 280 4.45 -17.11 -6.10
N GLU A 281 3.42 -16.27 -6.00
CA GLU A 281 3.47 -14.90 -6.49
C GLU A 281 4.49 -14.05 -5.70
N ASN A 282 4.61 -14.29 -4.40
CA ASN A 282 5.59 -13.60 -3.56
C ASN A 282 7.03 -14.09 -3.79
N ALA A 283 7.24 -15.30 -4.34
CA ALA A 283 8.57 -15.86 -4.55
C ALA A 283 9.40 -15.08 -5.58
N VAL A 284 8.77 -14.27 -6.44
CA VAL A 284 9.46 -13.39 -7.39
C VAL A 284 10.44 -12.44 -6.72
N ILE A 285 10.23 -12.12 -5.46
CA ILE A 285 11.13 -11.27 -4.67
C ILE A 285 12.54 -11.88 -4.52
N GLU A 286 12.70 -13.19 -4.69
CA GLU A 286 14.01 -13.85 -4.70
C GLU A 286 14.85 -13.47 -5.92
N LEU A 287 14.22 -12.91 -6.97
CA LEU A 287 14.90 -12.39 -8.16
C LEU A 287 15.37 -10.94 -7.98
N GLU A 288 15.01 -10.29 -6.89
CA GLU A 288 15.33 -8.90 -6.59
C GLU A 288 16.65 -8.82 -5.81
N GLU A 289 17.59 -8.00 -6.30
CA GLU A 289 18.89 -7.83 -5.63
C GLU A 289 18.73 -7.16 -4.26
N GLY A 290 19.21 -7.83 -3.21
CA GLY A 290 19.20 -7.30 -1.84
C GLY A 290 17.84 -7.30 -1.16
N ALA A 291 16.82 -7.90 -1.77
CA ALA A 291 15.52 -8.03 -1.16
C ALA A 291 15.57 -8.95 0.08
N ARG A 292 15.05 -8.46 1.18
CA ARG A 292 14.80 -9.23 2.41
C ARG A 292 13.35 -9.03 2.82
N PRO A 293 12.42 -9.77 2.20
CA PRO A 293 11.01 -9.65 2.53
C PRO A 293 10.76 -10.10 3.97
N PRO A 294 9.72 -9.57 4.63
CA PRO A 294 9.19 -10.22 5.80
C PRO A 294 8.82 -11.66 5.44
N ASN A 295 9.10 -12.63 6.31
CA ASN A 295 8.58 -13.97 6.08
C ASN A 295 7.04 -13.94 6.18
N LEU A 296 6.37 -14.97 5.64
CA LEU A 296 4.89 -14.99 5.60
C LEU A 296 4.26 -14.95 6.99
N GLU A 297 4.93 -15.50 8.01
CA GLU A 297 4.46 -15.48 9.39
C GLU A 297 4.51 -14.06 9.97
N GLN A 298 5.60 -13.32 9.76
CA GLN A 298 5.70 -11.90 10.11
C GLN A 298 4.67 -11.06 9.38
N LEU A 299 4.42 -11.37 8.11
CA LEU A 299 3.41 -10.71 7.29
C LEU A 299 2.00 -10.96 7.82
N GLU A 300 1.66 -12.19 8.22
CA GLU A 300 0.37 -12.51 8.81
C GLU A 300 0.14 -11.78 10.14
N ILE A 301 1.18 -11.67 10.98
CA ILE A 301 1.13 -10.87 12.21
C ILE A 301 0.87 -9.40 11.90
N ILE A 302 1.57 -8.84 10.92
CA ILE A 302 1.40 -7.45 10.49
C ILE A 302 -0.02 -7.22 9.96
N LEU A 303 -0.53 -8.12 9.13
CA LEU A 303 -1.89 -8.04 8.60
C LEU A 303 -2.97 -8.18 9.68
N ALA A 304 -2.68 -8.90 10.76
CA ALA A 304 -3.61 -9.04 11.89
C ALA A 304 -3.67 -7.78 12.77
N THR A 305 -2.57 -7.01 12.83
CA THR A 305 -2.47 -5.82 13.70
C THR A 305 -2.90 -4.52 13.03
N VAL A 306 -3.13 -4.54 11.70
CA VAL A 306 -3.45 -3.33 10.94
C VAL A 306 -4.95 -3.15 10.82
N ASP A 307 -5.48 -2.21 11.57
CA ASP A 307 -6.87 -1.74 11.46
C ASP A 307 -7.02 -0.79 10.26
N ARG A 308 -7.12 -1.37 9.06
CA ARG A 308 -7.36 -0.65 7.79
C ARG A 308 -8.69 -1.08 7.16
N ASP A 309 -9.69 -1.21 7.99
CA ASP A 309 -10.99 -1.78 7.61
C ASP A 309 -11.66 -1.13 6.40
N ALA A 310 -11.49 0.17 6.21
CA ALA A 310 -12.15 0.88 5.11
C ALA A 310 -11.60 0.44 3.73
N TYR A 311 -10.29 0.45 3.53
CA TYR A 311 -9.68 0.07 2.24
C TYR A 311 -9.72 -1.43 1.97
N ARG A 312 -9.58 -2.24 3.02
CA ARG A 312 -9.81 -3.70 2.91
C ARG A 312 -11.25 -4.02 2.53
N ARG A 313 -12.21 -3.24 3.04
CA ARG A 313 -13.61 -3.36 2.65
C ARG A 313 -13.81 -3.01 1.19
N GLU A 314 -13.26 -1.88 0.71
CA GLU A 314 -13.35 -1.47 -0.69
C GLU A 314 -12.65 -2.48 -1.62
N SER A 315 -11.45 -2.96 -1.26
CA SER A 315 -10.76 -4.02 -2.01
C SER A 315 -11.59 -5.31 -2.09
N ARG A 316 -12.24 -5.70 -1.01
CA ARG A 316 -13.13 -6.88 -0.99
C ARG A 316 -14.37 -6.67 -1.86
N ILE A 317 -14.96 -5.46 -1.84
CA ILE A 317 -16.09 -5.10 -2.68
C ILE A 317 -15.66 -5.15 -4.15
N LEU A 318 -14.52 -4.52 -4.49
CA LEU A 318 -13.95 -4.55 -5.82
C LEU A 318 -13.68 -5.98 -6.29
N ALA A 319 -13.06 -6.82 -5.45
CA ALA A 319 -12.82 -8.23 -5.79
C ALA A 319 -14.11 -8.98 -6.12
N GLY A 320 -15.18 -8.72 -5.37
CA GLY A 320 -16.51 -9.28 -5.66
C GLY A 320 -17.08 -8.80 -6.99
N HIS A 321 -16.93 -7.50 -7.31
CA HIS A 321 -17.36 -6.93 -8.59
C HIS A 321 -16.58 -7.53 -9.76
N ILE A 322 -15.25 -7.59 -9.67
CA ILE A 322 -14.38 -8.18 -10.71
C ILE A 322 -14.73 -9.66 -10.92
N GLN A 323 -14.87 -10.43 -9.84
CA GLN A 323 -15.24 -11.84 -9.92
C GLN A 323 -16.58 -12.04 -10.62
N ASN A 324 -17.58 -11.23 -10.30
CA ASN A 324 -18.89 -11.27 -10.95
C ASN A 324 -18.82 -10.84 -12.43
N GLY A 325 -18.07 -9.78 -12.75
CA GLY A 325 -17.92 -9.27 -14.12
C GLY A 325 -17.22 -10.27 -15.05
N LEU A 326 -16.32 -11.10 -14.53
CA LEU A 326 -15.64 -12.13 -15.31
C LEU A 326 -16.52 -13.36 -15.61
N ARG A 327 -17.63 -13.56 -14.88
CA ARG A 327 -18.62 -14.59 -15.22
C ARG A 327 -19.15 -14.31 -16.63
N GLY A 328 -19.08 -15.21 -17.50
CA GLY A 328 -19.52 -15.05 -18.91
C GLY A 328 -18.49 -14.46 -19.85
N ALA A 329 -17.45 -13.80 -19.37
CA ALA A 329 -16.28 -13.41 -20.16
C ALA A 329 -15.22 -14.51 -20.19
N VAL A 330 -15.02 -15.18 -19.05
CA VAL A 330 -14.13 -16.33 -18.91
C VAL A 330 -14.98 -17.60 -18.91
N ASP A 331 -14.77 -18.45 -19.92
CA ASP A 331 -15.48 -19.73 -20.05
C ASP A 331 -14.78 -20.82 -19.21
N SER A 332 -14.73 -20.57 -17.89
CA SER A 332 -14.10 -21.48 -16.92
C SER A 332 -14.82 -21.40 -15.58
N GLN A 333 -14.32 -22.16 -14.60
CA GLN A 333 -14.89 -22.25 -13.27
C GLN A 333 -14.71 -20.93 -12.52
N ASP A 334 -15.80 -20.37 -11.99
CA ASP A 334 -15.76 -19.31 -10.99
C ASP A 334 -15.31 -19.88 -9.64
N ARG A 335 -14.12 -19.50 -9.17
CA ARG A 335 -13.55 -19.95 -7.90
C ARG A 335 -13.80 -18.96 -6.75
N GLY A 336 -14.50 -17.85 -7.03
CA GLY A 336 -14.89 -16.83 -6.06
C GLY A 336 -13.79 -15.80 -5.75
N ALA A 337 -14.23 -14.73 -5.10
CA ALA A 337 -13.31 -13.74 -4.53
C ALA A 337 -12.71 -14.29 -3.22
N ARG A 338 -11.40 -14.14 -3.05
CA ARG A 338 -10.64 -14.68 -1.92
C ARG A 338 -9.70 -13.64 -1.33
N GLN A 339 -9.05 -13.95 -0.23
CA GLN A 339 -8.02 -13.13 0.37
C GLN A 339 -6.72 -13.91 0.53
N GLY A 340 -5.59 -13.18 0.48
CA GLY A 340 -4.27 -13.75 0.67
C GLY A 340 -3.21 -12.67 0.93
N PRO A 341 -2.03 -13.08 1.46
CA PRO A 341 -0.94 -12.19 1.83
C PRO A 341 -0.02 -11.88 0.63
N TYR A 342 -0.55 -11.21 -0.39
CA TYR A 342 0.19 -10.86 -1.60
C TYR A 342 1.00 -9.58 -1.42
N TYR A 343 2.30 -9.60 -1.69
CA TYR A 343 3.17 -8.42 -1.61
C TYR A 343 2.74 -7.32 -2.57
N VAL A 344 2.37 -7.67 -3.79
CA VAL A 344 1.89 -6.73 -4.80
C VAL A 344 0.61 -5.99 -4.40
N LEU A 345 -0.16 -6.51 -3.45
CA LEU A 345 -1.36 -5.86 -2.92
C LEU A 345 -1.10 -5.05 -1.64
N MET A 346 0.15 -4.99 -1.19
CA MET A 346 0.53 -4.17 -0.04
C MET A 346 0.67 -2.70 -0.44
N THR A 347 -0.29 -2.21 -1.21
CA THR A 347 -0.43 -0.77 -1.36
C THR A 347 -0.52 -0.17 0.04
N PRO A 348 0.07 1.00 0.28
CA PRO A 348 0.11 1.63 1.61
C PRO A 348 -1.27 2.00 2.19
N GLY A 349 -2.26 1.14 2.02
CA GLY A 349 -3.61 1.25 2.58
C GLY A 349 -4.43 2.43 2.09
N LEU A 350 -4.05 3.04 0.96
CA LEU A 350 -4.62 4.29 0.48
C LEU A 350 -5.59 4.12 -0.71
N LEU A 351 -5.64 2.92 -1.32
CA LEU A 351 -6.54 2.66 -2.46
C LEU A 351 -7.00 1.21 -2.50
N PRO A 352 -8.18 0.93 -3.11
CA PRO A 352 -8.63 -0.43 -3.37
C PRO A 352 -7.66 -1.16 -4.30
N ALA A 353 -7.24 -2.38 -3.90
CA ALA A 353 -6.28 -3.17 -4.64
C ALA A 353 -6.72 -4.64 -4.75
N VAL A 354 -6.59 -5.21 -5.93
CA VAL A 354 -6.92 -6.62 -6.22
C VAL A 354 -5.90 -7.26 -7.14
N LEU A 355 -5.75 -8.60 -7.01
CA LEU A 355 -5.02 -9.45 -7.93
C LEU A 355 -6.02 -10.41 -8.60
N VAL A 356 -5.97 -10.52 -9.92
CA VAL A 356 -6.90 -11.29 -10.72
C VAL A 356 -6.16 -12.43 -11.41
N GLU A 357 -6.43 -13.65 -10.98
CA GLU A 357 -6.02 -14.87 -11.66
C GLU A 357 -7.05 -15.20 -12.75
N LEU A 358 -6.68 -15.01 -14.00
CA LEU A 358 -7.58 -15.15 -15.15
C LEU A 358 -7.90 -16.61 -15.52
N GLY A 359 -7.13 -17.56 -15.01
CA GLY A 359 -7.26 -18.99 -15.29
C GLY A 359 -5.99 -19.74 -14.99
N TYR A 360 -5.97 -21.05 -15.25
CA TYR A 360 -4.81 -21.91 -15.03
C TYR A 360 -4.10 -22.20 -16.35
N ILE A 361 -2.86 -21.71 -16.53
CA ILE A 361 -2.07 -21.95 -17.73
C ILE A 361 -1.71 -23.44 -17.93
N THR A 362 -1.75 -24.21 -16.84
CA THR A 362 -1.55 -25.66 -16.86
C THR A 362 -2.78 -26.43 -17.36
N ASN A 363 -3.97 -25.83 -17.34
CA ASN A 363 -5.20 -26.42 -17.83
C ASN A 363 -5.39 -26.11 -19.33
N ARG A 364 -5.61 -27.16 -20.15
CA ARG A 364 -5.72 -27.01 -21.61
C ARG A 364 -6.83 -26.04 -22.05
N ALA A 365 -7.99 -26.10 -21.39
CA ALA A 365 -9.13 -25.28 -21.76
C ALA A 365 -8.89 -23.80 -21.36
N ASP A 366 -8.37 -23.55 -20.16
CA ASP A 366 -8.02 -22.23 -19.70
C ASP A 366 -6.89 -21.62 -20.55
N GLU A 367 -5.81 -22.37 -20.79
CA GLU A 367 -4.69 -21.95 -21.63
C GLU A 367 -5.17 -21.51 -23.04
N SER A 368 -6.06 -22.30 -23.65
CA SER A 368 -6.61 -21.98 -24.98
C SER A 368 -7.34 -20.64 -24.99
N GLN A 369 -8.01 -20.27 -23.92
CA GLN A 369 -8.68 -18.96 -23.79
C GLN A 369 -7.68 -17.84 -23.51
N LEU A 370 -6.73 -18.09 -22.61
CA LEU A 370 -5.74 -17.12 -22.19
C LEU A 370 -4.81 -16.68 -23.31
N THR A 371 -4.55 -17.58 -24.29
CA THR A 371 -3.71 -17.33 -25.46
C THR A 371 -4.48 -16.85 -26.70
N ASP A 372 -5.80 -16.88 -26.68
CA ASP A 372 -6.64 -16.41 -27.77
C ASP A 372 -6.88 -14.89 -27.69
N PRO A 373 -6.44 -14.08 -28.68
CA PRO A 373 -6.60 -12.63 -28.66
C PRO A 373 -8.07 -12.16 -28.54
N ALA A 374 -9.02 -12.86 -29.16
CA ALA A 374 -10.42 -12.50 -29.08
C ALA A 374 -11.03 -12.77 -27.69
N ARG A 375 -10.52 -13.81 -26.99
CA ARG A 375 -10.89 -14.11 -25.61
C ARG A 375 -10.29 -13.06 -24.66
N GLN A 376 -9.03 -12.67 -24.87
CA GLN A 376 -8.38 -11.60 -24.12
C GLN A 376 -9.14 -10.27 -24.28
N ASP A 377 -9.66 -9.93 -25.46
CA ASP A 377 -10.48 -8.74 -25.69
C ASP A 377 -11.78 -8.79 -24.86
N ARG A 378 -12.45 -9.93 -24.79
CA ARG A 378 -13.64 -10.10 -23.96
C ARG A 378 -13.34 -9.97 -22.46
N ILE A 379 -12.25 -10.52 -22.01
CA ILE A 379 -11.78 -10.40 -20.62
C ILE A 379 -11.49 -8.91 -20.31
N ALA A 380 -10.73 -8.24 -21.16
CA ALA A 380 -10.38 -6.84 -21.00
C ALA A 380 -11.63 -5.95 -20.96
N LYS A 381 -12.60 -6.21 -21.86
CA LYS A 381 -13.88 -5.49 -21.88
C LYS A 381 -14.66 -5.71 -20.57
N ALA A 382 -14.76 -6.94 -20.08
CA ALA A 382 -15.49 -7.25 -18.84
C ALA A 382 -14.85 -6.60 -17.62
N LEU A 383 -13.51 -6.59 -17.55
CA LEU A 383 -12.77 -5.89 -16.51
C LEU A 383 -13.04 -4.37 -16.58
N ALA A 384 -13.00 -3.78 -17.78
CA ALA A 384 -13.28 -2.36 -17.96
C ALA A 384 -14.71 -1.99 -17.57
N ASP A 385 -15.72 -2.77 -17.98
CA ASP A 385 -17.12 -2.59 -17.57
C ASP A 385 -17.26 -2.59 -16.05
N THR A 386 -16.57 -3.50 -15.40
CA THR A 386 -16.62 -3.65 -13.95
C THR A 386 -15.92 -2.51 -13.21
N ILE A 387 -14.74 -2.12 -13.66
CA ILE A 387 -13.97 -1.00 -13.08
C ILE A 387 -14.77 0.30 -13.20
N GLU A 388 -15.33 0.59 -14.38
CA GLU A 388 -16.15 1.79 -14.60
C GLU A 388 -17.36 1.84 -13.67
N ASN A 389 -18.09 0.73 -13.54
CA ASN A 389 -19.23 0.63 -12.64
C ASN A 389 -18.83 0.83 -11.17
N PHE A 390 -17.74 0.19 -10.73
CA PHE A 390 -17.22 0.35 -9.37
C PHE A 390 -16.84 1.80 -9.07
N LEU A 391 -16.13 2.46 -9.98
CA LEU A 391 -15.70 3.85 -9.81
C LEU A 391 -16.92 4.81 -9.83
N ALA A 392 -17.91 4.55 -10.67
CA ALA A 392 -19.16 5.32 -10.68
C ALA A 392 -19.94 5.18 -9.37
N ASP A 393 -20.02 3.97 -8.79
CA ASP A 393 -20.63 3.73 -7.49
C ASP A 393 -19.87 4.42 -6.37
N THR A 394 -18.54 4.39 -6.42
CA THR A 394 -17.66 5.08 -5.47
C THR A 394 -17.89 6.59 -5.54
N GLY A 395 -17.93 7.18 -6.75
CA GLY A 395 -18.21 8.60 -6.93
C GLY A 395 -19.58 9.03 -6.37
N ARG A 396 -20.62 8.20 -6.55
CA ARG A 396 -21.94 8.46 -5.94
C ARG A 396 -21.91 8.43 -4.41
N ARG A 397 -21.17 7.52 -3.81
CA ARG A 397 -21.01 7.42 -2.34
C ARG A 397 -20.30 8.64 -1.77
N ILE A 398 -19.25 9.10 -2.45
CA ILE A 398 -18.50 10.30 -2.09
C ILE A 398 -19.42 11.53 -2.12
N ALA A 399 -20.09 11.77 -3.24
CA ALA A 399 -21.00 12.92 -3.39
C ALA A 399 -22.14 12.92 -2.35
N ALA A 400 -22.66 11.74 -1.98
CA ALA A 400 -23.69 11.62 -0.94
C ALA A 400 -23.18 11.94 0.46
N THR A 401 -21.87 11.81 0.72
CA THR A 401 -21.25 12.16 2.00
C THR A 401 -20.98 13.66 2.09
N GLU A 402 -20.49 14.27 1.02
CA GLU A 402 -20.21 15.71 0.94
C GLU A 402 -21.50 16.58 1.00
N GLY A 403 -22.62 16.08 0.47
CA GLY A 403 -23.91 16.77 0.50
C GLY A 403 -24.65 16.75 1.86
N ARG A 404 -24.08 16.09 2.88
CA ARG A 404 -24.66 15.99 4.24
C ARG A 404 -23.89 16.80 5.30
N GLY A 405 -22.81 17.46 4.94
CA GLY A 405 -22.02 18.36 5.77
C GLY A 405 -22.34 19.82 5.44
#